data_3d07297811be6e1c2ba214d0cb21602b
#
_entry.id   3d07297811be6e1c2ba214d0cb21602b
#
_cell.length_a   1.000
_cell.length_b   1.000
_cell.length_c   1.000
_cell.angle_alpha   90.00
_cell.angle_beta   90.00
_cell.angle_gamma   90.00
#
_symmetry.space_group_name_H-M   'P 1'
#
loop_
_entity.id
_entity.type
_entity.pdbx_description
1 polymer ?
#
loop_
_entity_poly.entity_id
_entity_poly.type
_entity_poly.pdbx_seq_one_letter_code
_entity_poly.pdbx_strand_id
1 'polypeptide(L)'
;MDYDVIVVGARVAGSALAALLGQYGYRVLLLEKAHFPSDTLSTHFFRDPALRVFGRFGVLDEVKSTAPPLTTVWNYIDGHVVSEPVNTTDEHLRYFLCVRRITLDWILTQRVSREPGVEFRQGAHVRELIWQDGRVTGVRWREAEGMGEASARVIVGADGFYSTLAKSLEPAYESQFPVRRCMYYTYFQGIEPLAEDSYAEHHFIDDSLTYIFPTDANLTLVAVSLPISEFHSFRKEPLKRLRIHLDSLPLLAPRLQHAEVAAEVKGAGNIPCYQRVPYGPGWALVGDSQQIMDPWSGMGIDHATTHALFLADSLHRFLSDTAAWEAAMHDYHTQARQWSEKTYQRTSTYAADLRPMTQAALQRRGLK
;
A
#
# COMPACT_ATOMS: atom_id res chain seq x y z
N MET A 1 -20.19 18.94 -17.47
CA MET A 1 -19.35 18.22 -16.50
C MET A 1 -18.24 19.14 -16.07
N ASP A 2 -17.99 19.23 -14.79
CA ASP A 2 -17.03 20.18 -14.22
C ASP A 2 -15.60 19.70 -14.39
N TYR A 3 -15.41 18.36 -14.31
CA TYR A 3 -14.12 17.68 -14.41
C TYR A 3 -14.17 16.52 -15.43
N ASP A 4 -13.01 16.04 -15.84
CA ASP A 4 -12.90 14.82 -16.62
C ASP A 4 -12.93 13.61 -15.69
N VAL A 5 -12.23 13.69 -14.55
CA VAL A 5 -12.20 12.64 -13.52
C VAL A 5 -12.33 13.24 -12.12
N ILE A 6 -13.10 12.61 -11.25
CA ILE A 6 -13.07 12.85 -9.81
C ILE A 6 -12.43 11.64 -9.14
N VAL A 7 -11.36 11.86 -8.36
CA VAL A 7 -10.67 10.82 -7.58
C VAL A 7 -10.97 11.02 -6.11
N VAL A 8 -11.46 10.00 -5.43
CA VAL A 8 -11.78 10.02 -4.01
C VAL A 8 -10.75 9.24 -3.22
N GLY A 9 -10.00 9.95 -2.36
CA GLY A 9 -8.84 9.47 -1.61
C GLY A 9 -7.52 9.93 -2.23
N ALA A 10 -6.69 10.67 -1.45
CA ALA A 10 -5.44 11.27 -1.91
C ALA A 10 -4.18 10.60 -1.30
N ARG A 11 -4.29 9.34 -0.86
CA ARG A 11 -3.11 8.58 -0.48
C ARG A 11 -2.43 8.00 -1.72
N VAL A 12 -1.58 6.99 -1.55
CA VAL A 12 -0.69 6.45 -2.60
C VAL A 12 -1.39 6.24 -3.95
N ALA A 13 -2.51 5.51 -3.98
CA ALA A 13 -3.22 5.20 -5.24
C ALA A 13 -3.81 6.46 -5.90
N GLY A 14 -4.54 7.26 -5.10
CA GLY A 14 -5.24 8.43 -5.64
C GLY A 14 -4.31 9.55 -6.05
N SER A 15 -3.25 9.83 -5.29
CA SER A 15 -2.23 10.83 -5.66
C SER A 15 -1.48 10.42 -6.92
N ALA A 16 -1.08 9.14 -7.04
CA ALA A 16 -0.42 8.65 -8.24
C ALA A 16 -1.34 8.77 -9.47
N LEU A 17 -2.60 8.33 -9.34
CA LEU A 17 -3.58 8.43 -10.43
C LEU A 17 -3.84 9.88 -10.85
N ALA A 18 -4.11 10.76 -9.89
CA ALA A 18 -4.43 12.15 -10.17
C ALA A 18 -3.27 12.88 -10.85
N ALA A 19 -2.03 12.65 -10.39
CA ALA A 19 -0.86 13.24 -11.03
C ALA A 19 -0.63 12.73 -12.45
N LEU A 20 -0.76 11.42 -12.69
CA LEU A 20 -0.63 10.85 -14.03
C LEU A 20 -1.70 11.39 -15.00
N LEU A 21 -2.94 11.54 -14.54
CA LEU A 21 -4.02 12.14 -15.34
C LEU A 21 -3.78 13.63 -15.58
N GLY A 22 -3.29 14.38 -14.59
CA GLY A 22 -2.88 15.78 -14.75
C GLY A 22 -1.78 15.94 -15.81
N GLN A 23 -0.76 15.05 -15.79
CA GLN A 23 0.30 15.02 -16.80
C GLN A 23 -0.22 14.72 -18.22
N TYR A 24 -1.34 13.99 -18.34
CA TYR A 24 -2.05 13.82 -19.61
C TYR A 24 -2.91 15.02 -20.00
N GLY A 25 -3.01 16.05 -19.16
CA GLY A 25 -3.75 17.28 -19.42
C GLY A 25 -5.23 17.24 -19.06
N TYR A 26 -5.69 16.26 -18.29
CA TYR A 26 -7.07 16.16 -17.83
C TYR A 26 -7.36 17.05 -16.62
N ARG A 27 -8.61 17.52 -16.51
CA ARG A 27 -9.11 18.23 -15.32
C ARG A 27 -9.54 17.21 -14.28
N VAL A 28 -8.82 17.15 -13.18
CA VAL A 28 -9.02 16.19 -12.09
C VAL A 28 -9.40 16.90 -10.82
N LEU A 29 -10.48 16.48 -10.18
CA LEU A 29 -10.80 16.83 -8.78
C LEU A 29 -10.34 15.69 -7.88
N LEU A 30 -9.39 15.95 -6.99
CA LEU A 30 -8.91 15.01 -5.99
C LEU A 30 -9.46 15.40 -4.61
N LEU A 31 -10.29 14.52 -4.03
CA LEU A 31 -10.96 14.73 -2.75
C LEU A 31 -10.36 13.83 -1.67
N GLU A 32 -9.99 14.40 -0.53
CA GLU A 32 -9.47 13.66 0.61
C GLU A 32 -10.13 14.12 1.92
N LYS A 33 -10.58 13.17 2.72
CA LYS A 33 -11.22 13.45 4.01
C LYS A 33 -10.26 13.92 5.11
N ALA A 34 -8.99 13.51 5.03
CA ALA A 34 -7.95 13.90 5.98
C ALA A 34 -7.31 15.23 5.59
N HIS A 35 -6.63 15.84 6.56
CA HIS A 35 -5.66 16.91 6.33
C HIS A 35 -4.25 16.30 6.46
N PHE A 36 -3.37 16.60 5.53
CA PHE A 36 -1.98 16.16 5.60
C PHE A 36 -1.08 17.21 6.29
N PRO A 37 0.00 16.76 6.97
CA PRO A 37 0.46 15.36 7.08
C PRO A 37 -0.43 14.52 7.98
N SER A 38 -0.76 13.29 7.57
CA SER A 38 -1.54 12.34 8.37
C SER A 38 -1.04 10.92 8.16
N ASP A 39 -1.06 10.13 9.25
CA ASP A 39 -0.56 8.76 9.24
C ASP A 39 -1.66 7.73 8.93
N THR A 40 -1.26 6.52 8.56
CA THR A 40 -2.16 5.38 8.37
C THR A 40 -1.39 4.08 8.59
N LEU A 41 -2.11 3.01 8.91
CA LEU A 41 -1.53 1.69 9.09
C LEU A 41 -0.93 1.17 7.78
N SER A 42 0.33 0.71 7.85
CA SER A 42 1.07 0.18 6.69
C SER A 42 2.34 -0.52 7.17
N THR A 43 2.93 -1.36 6.34
CA THR A 43 4.31 -1.86 6.49
C THR A 43 5.35 -0.88 5.93
N HIS A 44 4.93 0.19 5.28
CA HIS A 44 5.75 1.28 4.73
C HIS A 44 6.76 0.87 3.65
N PHE A 45 6.84 -0.39 3.34
CA PHE A 45 7.83 -1.01 2.47
C PHE A 45 7.34 -1.06 1.02
N PHE A 46 8.22 -0.74 0.07
CA PHE A 46 7.93 -0.80 -1.37
C PHE A 46 9.19 -0.99 -2.22
N ARG A 47 8.99 -1.37 -3.47
CA ARG A 47 10.00 -1.91 -4.38
C ARG A 47 9.95 -1.26 -5.75
N ASP A 48 10.72 -1.84 -6.69
CA ASP A 48 10.78 -1.49 -8.11
C ASP A 48 9.42 -1.07 -8.74
N PRO A 49 8.29 -1.80 -8.61
CA PRO A 49 7.04 -1.36 -9.22
C PRO A 49 6.60 0.04 -8.75
N ALA A 50 6.64 0.30 -7.44
CA ALA A 50 6.30 1.62 -6.90
C ALA A 50 7.36 2.67 -7.25
N LEU A 51 8.66 2.33 -7.19
CA LEU A 51 9.76 3.23 -7.53
C LEU A 51 9.64 3.75 -8.98
N ARG A 52 9.28 2.88 -9.94
CA ARG A 52 9.04 3.28 -11.33
C ARG A 52 7.90 4.29 -11.46
N VAL A 53 6.79 4.04 -10.77
CA VAL A 53 5.65 4.97 -10.80
C VAL A 53 6.01 6.29 -10.14
N PHE A 54 6.75 6.27 -9.03
CA PHE A 54 7.24 7.49 -8.38
C PHE A 54 8.23 8.26 -9.26
N GLY A 55 9.06 7.57 -10.05
CA GLY A 55 9.91 8.19 -11.07
C GLY A 55 9.09 8.88 -12.16
N ARG A 56 8.08 8.20 -12.73
CA ARG A 56 7.16 8.78 -13.73
C ARG A 56 6.36 9.96 -13.17
N PHE A 57 6.00 9.89 -11.93
CA PHE A 57 5.29 10.94 -11.20
C PHE A 57 6.20 12.13 -10.81
N GLY A 58 7.53 11.92 -10.81
CA GLY A 58 8.54 12.96 -10.52
C GLY A 58 8.76 13.19 -9.03
N VAL A 59 8.58 12.17 -8.17
CA VAL A 59 8.82 12.25 -6.70
C VAL A 59 9.89 11.28 -6.22
N LEU A 60 10.45 10.42 -7.08
CA LEU A 60 11.35 9.36 -6.65
C LEU A 60 12.57 9.88 -5.88
N ASP A 61 13.22 10.94 -6.38
CA ASP A 61 14.42 11.49 -5.74
C ASP A 61 14.10 12.09 -4.36
N GLU A 62 12.96 12.79 -4.24
CA GLU A 62 12.51 13.32 -2.96
C GLU A 62 12.20 12.20 -1.97
N VAL A 63 11.46 11.18 -2.37
CA VAL A 63 11.16 10.01 -1.53
C VAL A 63 12.43 9.27 -1.13
N LYS A 64 13.36 9.03 -2.06
CA LYS A 64 14.64 8.38 -1.83
C LYS A 64 15.53 9.14 -0.85
N SER A 65 15.45 10.48 -0.83
CA SER A 65 16.25 11.30 0.09
C SER A 65 15.79 11.20 1.55
N THR A 66 14.60 10.65 1.83
CA THR A 66 14.07 10.60 3.19
C THR A 66 14.50 9.38 4.00
N ALA A 67 14.81 8.26 3.35
CA ALA A 67 15.12 7.00 3.99
C ALA A 67 16.28 6.27 3.29
N PRO A 68 17.07 5.45 4.00
CA PRO A 68 18.18 4.73 3.38
C PRO A 68 17.67 3.70 2.36
N PRO A 69 18.30 3.59 1.18
CA PRO A 69 17.99 2.54 0.22
C PRO A 69 18.45 1.19 0.78
N LEU A 70 17.54 0.22 0.85
CA LEU A 70 17.80 -1.13 1.36
C LEU A 70 18.23 -2.00 0.18
N THR A 71 19.51 -2.28 0.08
CA THR A 71 20.12 -2.96 -1.09
C THR A 71 20.24 -4.47 -0.94
N THR A 72 20.08 -4.97 0.29
CA THR A 72 20.19 -6.39 0.63
C THR A 72 18.98 -6.83 1.45
N VAL A 73 18.56 -8.07 1.29
CA VAL A 73 17.53 -8.71 2.13
C VAL A 73 18.18 -9.78 2.97
N TRP A 74 18.06 -9.65 4.28
CA TRP A 74 18.48 -10.65 5.26
C TRP A 74 17.27 -11.42 5.76
N ASN A 75 17.27 -12.74 5.56
CA ASN A 75 16.24 -13.63 6.06
C ASN A 75 16.82 -14.55 7.10
N TYR A 76 16.31 -14.49 8.32
CA TYR A 76 16.52 -15.50 9.34
C TYR A 76 15.34 -16.48 9.28
N ILE A 77 15.63 -17.77 9.06
CA ILE A 77 14.63 -18.82 8.92
C ILE A 77 15.09 -20.02 9.77
N ASP A 78 14.42 -20.26 10.88
CA ASP A 78 14.63 -21.44 11.75
C ASP A 78 16.12 -21.77 12.03
N GLY A 79 16.91 -20.75 12.42
CA GLY A 79 18.33 -20.91 12.73
C GLY A 79 19.28 -20.63 11.57
N HIS A 80 18.79 -20.52 10.34
CA HIS A 80 19.60 -20.21 9.15
C HIS A 80 19.52 -18.75 8.76
N VAL A 81 20.65 -18.17 8.40
CA VAL A 81 20.73 -16.80 7.87
C VAL A 81 21.01 -16.86 6.37
N VAL A 82 20.16 -16.22 5.61
CA VAL A 82 20.28 -16.10 4.16
C VAL A 82 20.20 -14.64 3.77
N SER A 83 21.26 -14.09 3.17
CA SER A 83 21.26 -12.76 2.61
C SER A 83 21.28 -12.79 1.10
N GLU A 84 20.53 -11.91 0.47
CA GLU A 84 20.45 -11.79 -0.98
C GLU A 84 20.44 -10.31 -1.36
N PRO A 85 21.23 -9.88 -2.37
CA PRO A 85 21.13 -8.53 -2.90
C PRO A 85 19.76 -8.35 -3.55
N VAL A 86 19.22 -7.14 -3.48
CA VAL A 86 18.01 -6.79 -4.21
C VAL A 86 18.27 -6.91 -5.70
N ASN A 87 17.47 -7.72 -6.38
CA ASN A 87 17.59 -7.96 -7.80
C ASN A 87 16.32 -7.52 -8.53
N THR A 88 16.48 -6.63 -9.50
CA THR A 88 15.44 -6.16 -10.40
C THR A 88 15.98 -6.08 -11.83
N THR A 89 15.11 -5.95 -12.81
CA THR A 89 15.49 -5.77 -14.21
C THR A 89 16.17 -4.43 -14.51
N ASP A 90 15.95 -3.44 -13.65
CA ASP A 90 16.53 -2.11 -13.75
C ASP A 90 17.61 -1.94 -12.67
N GLU A 91 18.86 -1.80 -13.10
CA GLU A 91 20.00 -1.67 -12.19
C GLU A 91 19.93 -0.43 -11.28
N HIS A 92 19.29 0.65 -11.74
CA HIS A 92 19.11 1.87 -10.97
C HIS A 92 18.05 1.74 -9.86
N LEU A 93 17.23 0.68 -9.89
CA LEU A 93 16.18 0.38 -8.92
C LEU A 93 16.46 -0.87 -8.07
N ARG A 94 17.75 -1.28 -7.94
CA ARG A 94 18.17 -2.42 -7.11
C ARG A 94 18.20 -2.09 -5.63
N TYR A 95 17.11 -1.53 -5.13
CA TYR A 95 16.91 -1.26 -3.71
C TYR A 95 15.41 -1.29 -3.38
N PHE A 96 15.12 -1.41 -2.10
CA PHE A 96 13.80 -1.18 -1.54
C PHE A 96 13.82 0.10 -0.72
N LEU A 97 12.66 0.65 -0.44
CA LEU A 97 12.50 1.74 0.51
C LEU A 97 11.46 1.37 1.56
N CYS A 98 11.69 1.85 2.78
CA CYS A 98 10.70 1.87 3.83
C CYS A 98 10.53 3.33 4.28
N VAL A 99 9.40 3.94 3.96
CA VAL A 99 9.12 5.35 4.29
C VAL A 99 7.79 5.42 5.02
N ARG A 100 7.77 6.06 6.19
CA ARG A 100 6.55 6.21 6.98
C ARG A 100 5.47 6.91 6.16
N ARG A 101 4.24 6.45 6.33
CA ARG A 101 3.12 6.99 5.55
C ARG A 101 2.88 8.48 5.78
N ILE A 102 3.19 8.98 6.96
CA ILE A 102 3.10 10.41 7.25
C ILE A 102 4.03 11.23 6.33
N THR A 103 5.23 10.70 6.03
CA THR A 103 6.21 11.32 5.13
C THR A 103 5.87 11.05 3.66
N LEU A 104 5.63 9.78 3.31
CA LEU A 104 5.34 9.40 1.93
C LEU A 104 4.08 10.10 1.40
N ASP A 105 2.95 9.98 2.12
CA ASP A 105 1.69 10.57 1.68
C ASP A 105 1.79 12.11 1.62
N TRP A 106 2.58 12.75 2.50
CA TRP A 106 2.86 14.17 2.42
C TRP A 106 3.58 14.56 1.13
N ILE A 107 4.67 13.89 0.78
CA ILE A 107 5.42 14.13 -0.46
C ILE A 107 4.50 13.98 -1.68
N LEU A 108 3.72 12.89 -1.74
CA LEU A 108 2.80 12.63 -2.84
C LEU A 108 1.75 13.74 -2.98
N THR A 109 1.15 14.17 -1.87
CA THR A 109 0.13 15.22 -1.90
C THR A 109 0.69 16.60 -2.20
N GLN A 110 1.90 16.92 -1.75
CA GLN A 110 2.58 18.16 -2.13
C GLN A 110 2.88 18.21 -3.64
N ARG A 111 3.27 17.09 -4.22
CA ARG A 111 3.52 16.99 -5.66
C ARG A 111 2.24 17.13 -6.46
N VAL A 112 1.18 16.39 -6.10
CA VAL A 112 -0.08 16.41 -6.82
C VAL A 112 -0.80 17.76 -6.73
N SER A 113 -0.65 18.48 -5.61
CA SER A 113 -1.23 19.83 -5.44
C SER A 113 -0.62 20.89 -6.36
N ARG A 114 0.55 20.60 -6.94
CA ARG A 114 1.25 21.47 -7.90
C ARG A 114 1.06 21.03 -9.35
N GLU A 115 0.33 19.92 -9.57
CA GLU A 115 0.11 19.38 -10.91
C GLU A 115 -0.92 20.24 -11.64
N PRO A 116 -0.57 20.85 -12.82
CA PRO A 116 -1.54 21.56 -13.62
C PRO A 116 -2.75 20.66 -13.96
N GLY A 117 -3.96 21.21 -13.86
CA GLY A 117 -5.19 20.46 -14.12
C GLY A 117 -5.72 19.66 -12.94
N VAL A 118 -4.99 19.57 -11.81
CA VAL A 118 -5.48 18.90 -10.61
C VAL A 118 -5.93 19.92 -9.56
N GLU A 119 -7.21 19.90 -9.21
CA GLU A 119 -7.75 20.57 -8.04
C GLU A 119 -7.75 19.60 -6.85
N PHE A 120 -6.97 19.89 -5.82
CA PHE A 120 -6.86 19.05 -4.62
C PHE A 120 -7.57 19.69 -3.43
N ARG A 121 -8.54 18.96 -2.85
CA ARG A 121 -9.28 19.40 -1.65
C ARG A 121 -9.07 18.44 -0.50
N GLN A 122 -8.56 18.96 0.61
CA GLN A 122 -8.41 18.25 1.88
C GLN A 122 -9.61 18.56 2.79
N GLY A 123 -9.93 17.65 3.73
CA GLY A 123 -11.10 17.79 4.60
C GLY A 123 -12.42 17.51 3.87
N ALA A 124 -12.37 17.13 2.61
CA ALA A 124 -13.53 16.86 1.76
C ALA A 124 -13.97 15.40 1.90
N HIS A 125 -15.00 15.17 2.70
CA HIS A 125 -15.51 13.82 2.97
C HIS A 125 -16.66 13.48 2.03
N VAL A 126 -16.42 12.69 0.98
CA VAL A 126 -17.46 12.20 0.07
C VAL A 126 -18.49 11.38 0.84
N ARG A 127 -19.78 11.70 0.61
CA ARG A 127 -20.93 11.12 1.29
C ARG A 127 -21.84 10.35 0.35
N GLU A 128 -22.03 10.85 -0.86
CA GLU A 128 -23.01 10.35 -1.81
C GLU A 128 -22.44 10.32 -3.21
N LEU A 129 -22.90 9.35 -4.00
CA LEU A 129 -22.72 9.29 -5.44
C LEU A 129 -23.93 9.90 -6.13
N ILE A 130 -23.70 10.64 -7.21
CA ILE A 130 -24.76 11.20 -8.06
C ILE A 130 -24.93 10.24 -9.24
N TRP A 131 -26.18 9.81 -9.42
CA TRP A 131 -26.55 8.87 -10.47
C TRP A 131 -27.44 9.55 -11.51
N GLN A 132 -27.20 9.25 -12.77
CA GLN A 132 -28.06 9.62 -13.89
C GLN A 132 -28.14 8.45 -14.87
N ASP A 133 -29.35 7.98 -15.20
CA ASP A 133 -29.63 6.91 -16.16
C ASP A 133 -28.80 5.63 -15.89
N GLY A 134 -28.68 5.23 -14.61
CA GLY A 134 -27.95 4.03 -14.19
C GLY A 134 -26.41 4.18 -14.21
N ARG A 135 -25.89 5.39 -14.43
CA ARG A 135 -24.46 5.71 -14.46
C ARG A 135 -24.10 6.65 -13.34
N VAL A 136 -22.92 6.47 -12.72
CA VAL A 136 -22.36 7.45 -11.79
C VAL A 136 -21.82 8.63 -12.58
N THR A 137 -22.23 9.86 -12.22
CA THR A 137 -21.89 11.09 -12.92
C THR A 137 -21.28 12.17 -12.03
N GLY A 138 -21.24 11.95 -10.71
CA GLY A 138 -20.69 12.93 -9.76
C GLY A 138 -20.67 12.42 -8.34
N VAL A 139 -20.25 13.32 -7.44
CA VAL A 139 -20.20 13.08 -6.00
C VAL A 139 -20.68 14.30 -5.23
N ARG A 140 -21.19 14.05 -4.00
CA ARG A 140 -21.39 15.06 -2.97
C ARG A 140 -20.48 14.80 -1.80
N TRP A 141 -19.87 15.86 -1.28
CA TRP A 141 -19.00 15.78 -0.11
C TRP A 141 -19.33 16.83 0.92
N ARG A 142 -18.90 16.59 2.14
CA ARG A 142 -18.96 17.54 3.24
C ARG A 142 -17.56 18.02 3.57
N GLU A 143 -17.39 19.33 3.71
CA GLU A 143 -16.19 20.00 4.22
C GLU A 143 -16.57 21.05 5.28
N ALA A 144 -15.60 21.76 5.84
CA ALA A 144 -15.85 22.71 6.92
C ALA A 144 -16.80 23.87 6.50
N GLU A 145 -16.69 24.29 5.24
CA GLU A 145 -17.48 25.38 4.64
C GLU A 145 -18.89 24.94 4.24
N GLY A 146 -19.21 23.65 4.28
CA GLY A 146 -20.52 23.11 3.94
C GLY A 146 -20.53 21.90 3.05
N MET A 147 -21.54 21.79 2.20
CA MET A 147 -21.67 20.72 1.21
C MET A 147 -21.15 21.19 -0.14
N GLY A 148 -20.31 20.36 -0.75
CA GLY A 148 -19.88 20.52 -2.14
C GLY A 148 -20.48 19.44 -3.04
N GLU A 149 -20.58 19.75 -4.32
CA GLU A 149 -21.04 18.84 -5.36
C GLU A 149 -20.24 19.09 -6.66
N ALA A 150 -19.87 18.03 -7.36
CA ALA A 150 -19.26 18.14 -8.68
C ALA A 150 -19.61 16.94 -9.55
N SER A 151 -19.57 17.17 -10.87
CA SER A 151 -19.81 16.18 -11.92
C SER A 151 -18.53 15.87 -12.71
N ALA A 152 -18.39 14.60 -13.17
CA ALA A 152 -17.29 14.19 -14.04
C ALA A 152 -17.69 13.06 -14.98
N ARG A 153 -16.86 12.85 -16.04
CA ARG A 153 -17.02 11.71 -16.94
C ARG A 153 -16.79 10.38 -16.22
N VAL A 154 -15.88 10.35 -15.23
CA VAL A 154 -15.53 9.17 -14.44
C VAL A 154 -15.31 9.52 -12.97
N ILE A 155 -15.83 8.68 -12.08
CA ILE A 155 -15.59 8.76 -10.63
C ILE A 155 -14.70 7.59 -10.22
N VAL A 156 -13.57 7.87 -9.55
CA VAL A 156 -12.63 6.83 -9.12
C VAL A 156 -12.57 6.75 -7.60
N GLY A 157 -12.82 5.55 -7.06
CA GLY A 157 -12.60 5.24 -5.64
C GLY A 157 -11.16 4.79 -5.39
N ALA A 158 -10.41 5.61 -4.66
CA ALA A 158 -9.05 5.35 -4.16
C ALA A 158 -9.00 5.50 -2.62
N ASP A 159 -10.13 5.33 -1.95
CA ASP A 159 -10.40 5.66 -0.54
C ASP A 159 -10.13 4.50 0.44
N GLY A 160 -9.32 3.52 -0.01
CA GLY A 160 -8.77 2.47 0.82
C GLY A 160 -9.77 1.35 1.15
N PHE A 161 -9.42 0.50 2.13
CA PHE A 161 -10.23 -0.70 2.39
C PHE A 161 -11.57 -0.42 3.10
N TYR A 162 -11.71 0.71 3.76
CA TYR A 162 -13.00 1.19 4.29
C TYR A 162 -13.78 2.03 3.28
N SER A 163 -13.49 1.85 1.99
CA SER A 163 -14.03 2.62 0.87
C SER A 163 -15.53 2.91 1.00
N THR A 164 -15.86 4.20 1.04
CA THR A 164 -17.23 4.69 1.00
C THR A 164 -17.84 4.43 -0.39
N LEU A 165 -17.02 4.61 -1.44
CA LEU A 165 -17.45 4.37 -2.81
C LEU A 165 -17.79 2.88 -3.02
N ALA A 166 -16.89 1.98 -2.67
CA ALA A 166 -17.14 0.55 -2.83
C ALA A 166 -18.36 0.07 -2.04
N LYS A 167 -18.64 0.66 -0.87
CA LYS A 167 -19.89 0.36 -0.11
C LYS A 167 -21.15 0.81 -0.83
N SER A 168 -21.09 1.97 -1.49
CA SER A 168 -22.26 2.50 -2.23
C SER A 168 -22.44 1.86 -3.60
N LEU A 169 -21.36 1.36 -4.21
CA LEU A 169 -21.35 0.73 -5.53
C LEU A 169 -21.64 -0.76 -5.47
N GLU A 170 -21.39 -1.40 -4.32
CA GLU A 170 -21.54 -2.84 -4.10
C GLU A 170 -20.91 -3.71 -5.21
N PRO A 171 -19.64 -3.46 -5.60
CA PRO A 171 -19.00 -4.22 -6.66
C PRO A 171 -18.91 -5.71 -6.29
N ALA A 172 -19.15 -6.59 -7.26
CA ALA A 172 -19.02 -8.02 -7.04
C ALA A 172 -17.59 -8.39 -6.61
N TYR A 173 -17.49 -9.35 -5.71
CA TYR A 173 -16.22 -9.94 -5.36
C TYR A 173 -15.86 -11.05 -6.35
N GLU A 174 -14.66 -11.02 -6.89
CA GLU A 174 -14.11 -12.09 -7.72
C GLU A 174 -13.43 -13.16 -6.85
N SER A 175 -12.84 -12.72 -5.73
CA SER A 175 -12.20 -13.60 -4.77
C SER A 175 -12.20 -12.98 -3.37
N GLN A 176 -12.35 -13.83 -2.35
CA GLN A 176 -12.23 -13.46 -0.95
C GLN A 176 -11.56 -14.57 -0.17
N PHE A 177 -10.68 -14.20 0.75
CA PHE A 177 -10.09 -15.12 1.73
C PHE A 177 -10.40 -14.66 3.14
N PRO A 178 -10.57 -15.58 4.09
CA PRO A 178 -10.74 -15.20 5.49
C PRO A 178 -9.49 -14.52 6.03
N VAL A 179 -9.67 -13.61 7.00
CA VAL A 179 -8.57 -13.03 7.74
C VAL A 179 -7.83 -14.12 8.50
N ARG A 180 -6.54 -14.29 8.23
CA ARG A 180 -5.70 -15.35 8.81
C ARG A 180 -4.65 -14.82 9.74
N ARG A 181 -4.25 -13.55 9.57
CA ARG A 181 -3.15 -12.94 10.32
C ARG A 181 -3.56 -11.63 10.95
N CYS A 182 -2.86 -11.27 12.01
CA CYS A 182 -2.86 -9.93 12.55
C CYS A 182 -1.46 -9.32 12.42
N MET A 183 -1.39 -8.00 12.41
CA MET A 183 -0.14 -7.28 12.31
C MET A 183 -0.07 -6.22 13.40
N TYR A 184 1.11 -6.10 14.03
CA TYR A 184 1.44 -5.04 14.96
C TYR A 184 2.78 -4.44 14.59
N TYR A 185 2.93 -3.13 14.73
CA TYR A 185 4.20 -2.46 14.49
C TYR A 185 4.40 -1.23 15.38
N THR A 186 5.66 -0.87 15.55
CA THR A 186 6.09 0.40 16.11
C THR A 186 7.43 0.81 15.51
N TYR A 187 7.94 1.94 15.94
CA TYR A 187 9.27 2.40 15.56
C TYR A 187 10.20 2.35 16.74
N PHE A 188 11.46 2.02 16.44
CA PHE A 188 12.55 2.06 17.41
C PHE A 188 13.61 3.05 16.95
N GLN A 189 14.32 3.59 17.90
CA GLN A 189 15.56 4.35 17.69
C GLN A 189 16.71 3.58 18.33
N GLY A 190 17.88 3.54 17.65
CA GLY A 190 19.09 2.95 18.22
C GLY A 190 19.15 1.43 18.20
N ILE A 191 18.44 0.74 17.28
CA ILE A 191 18.70 -0.70 17.05
C ILE A 191 20.08 -0.84 16.45
N GLU A 192 20.95 -1.63 17.08
CA GLU A 192 22.28 -1.91 16.55
C GLU A 192 22.19 -2.65 15.21
N PRO A 193 22.91 -2.22 14.16
CA PRO A 193 22.85 -2.86 12.86
C PRO A 193 23.41 -4.30 12.89
N LEU A 194 22.86 -5.18 12.08
CA LEU A 194 23.36 -6.55 11.89
C LEU A 194 24.60 -6.59 10.99
N ALA A 195 24.71 -5.65 10.05
CA ALA A 195 25.79 -5.51 9.09
C ALA A 195 26.05 -4.03 8.78
N GLU A 196 27.16 -3.73 8.12
CA GLU A 196 27.49 -2.35 7.70
C GLU A 196 26.61 -1.87 6.53
N ASP A 197 26.10 -2.80 5.71
CA ASP A 197 25.26 -2.50 4.56
C ASP A 197 23.85 -2.08 4.99
N SER A 198 23.17 -1.35 4.12
CA SER A 198 21.76 -1.01 4.29
C SER A 198 20.87 -2.16 3.81
N TYR A 199 20.03 -2.71 4.68
CA TYR A 199 19.29 -3.95 4.42
C TYR A 199 17.87 -3.95 5.00
N ALA A 200 17.01 -4.77 4.36
CA ALA A 200 15.75 -5.20 4.93
C ALA A 200 15.96 -6.53 5.67
N GLU A 201 15.42 -6.66 6.86
CA GLU A 201 15.60 -7.84 7.71
C GLU A 201 14.25 -8.51 8.00
N HIS A 202 14.18 -9.82 7.81
CA HIS A 202 13.03 -10.66 8.10
C HIS A 202 13.42 -11.80 9.04
N HIS A 203 12.64 -12.02 10.10
CA HIS A 203 12.76 -13.19 10.94
C HIS A 203 11.51 -14.05 10.82
N PHE A 204 11.69 -15.24 10.29
CA PHE A 204 10.67 -16.30 10.25
C PHE A 204 10.97 -17.29 11.37
N ILE A 205 10.09 -17.33 12.34
CA ILE A 205 10.16 -18.29 13.45
C ILE A 205 8.77 -18.89 13.62
N ASP A 206 8.67 -20.21 13.51
CA ASP A 206 7.40 -20.93 13.45
C ASP A 206 6.48 -20.30 12.37
N ASP A 207 5.25 -19.96 12.74
CA ASP A 207 4.28 -19.27 11.87
C ASP A 207 4.26 -17.76 12.13
N SER A 208 5.36 -17.16 12.54
CA SER A 208 5.48 -15.70 12.70
C SER A 208 6.50 -15.11 11.70
N LEU A 209 6.30 -13.85 11.37
CA LEU A 209 7.23 -13.08 10.57
C LEU A 209 7.44 -11.71 11.21
N THR A 210 8.68 -11.40 11.56
CA THR A 210 9.08 -10.07 12.05
C THR A 210 9.89 -9.35 10.99
N TYR A 211 9.56 -8.08 10.78
CA TYR A 211 10.23 -7.17 9.85
C TYR A 211 11.01 -6.13 10.63
N ILE A 212 12.24 -5.86 10.21
CA ILE A 212 13.07 -4.79 10.74
C ILE A 212 13.57 -4.00 9.55
N PHE A 213 13.07 -2.78 9.38
CA PHE A 213 13.38 -1.92 8.24
C PHE A 213 13.81 -0.54 8.71
N PRO A 214 15.07 -0.13 8.46
CA PRO A 214 15.46 1.27 8.54
C PRO A 214 14.50 2.15 7.72
N THR A 215 14.06 3.28 8.30
CA THR A 215 13.09 4.18 7.68
C THR A 215 13.51 5.65 7.84
N ASP A 216 12.67 6.58 7.43
CA ASP A 216 12.91 8.00 7.57
C ASP A 216 13.03 8.45 9.03
N ALA A 217 13.58 9.67 9.24
CA ALA A 217 13.82 10.27 10.57
C ALA A 217 14.73 9.44 11.49
N ASN A 218 15.65 8.67 10.93
CA ASN A 218 16.58 7.81 11.67
C ASN A 218 15.88 6.82 12.61
N LEU A 219 14.72 6.33 12.19
CA LEU A 219 13.94 5.33 12.90
C LEU A 219 14.07 3.97 12.21
N THR A 220 13.75 2.92 12.94
CA THR A 220 13.62 1.57 12.41
C THR A 220 12.19 1.08 12.67
N LEU A 221 11.49 0.72 11.60
CA LEU A 221 10.21 0.02 11.70
C LEU A 221 10.48 -1.40 12.21
N VAL A 222 9.77 -1.78 13.25
CA VAL A 222 9.66 -3.17 13.70
C VAL A 222 8.20 -3.58 13.64
N ALA A 223 7.90 -4.52 12.76
CA ALA A 223 6.55 -5.03 12.58
C ALA A 223 6.53 -6.55 12.75
N VAL A 224 5.41 -7.09 13.25
CA VAL A 224 5.21 -8.52 13.41
C VAL A 224 3.88 -8.94 12.80
N SER A 225 3.93 -9.96 11.94
CA SER A 225 2.76 -10.66 11.40
C SER A 225 2.62 -11.99 12.10
N LEU A 226 1.46 -12.22 12.72
CA LEU A 226 1.16 -13.37 13.57
C LEU A 226 -0.14 -14.04 13.11
N PRO A 227 -0.34 -15.33 13.43
CA PRO A 227 -1.65 -15.97 13.29
C PRO A 227 -2.74 -15.15 13.97
N ILE A 228 -3.94 -15.12 13.39
CA ILE A 228 -5.07 -14.32 13.91
C ILE A 228 -5.48 -14.72 15.33
N SER A 229 -5.18 -15.93 15.76
CA SER A 229 -5.40 -16.41 17.14
C SER A 229 -4.67 -15.55 18.17
N GLU A 230 -3.53 -14.94 17.80
CA GLU A 230 -2.74 -14.07 18.69
C GLU A 230 -3.33 -12.66 18.83
N PHE A 231 -4.29 -12.28 17.99
CA PHE A 231 -4.81 -10.90 17.96
C PHE A 231 -5.31 -10.41 19.31
N HIS A 232 -6.11 -11.20 20.01
CA HIS A 232 -6.70 -10.78 21.28
C HIS A 232 -5.67 -10.63 22.41
N SER A 233 -4.64 -11.49 22.43
CA SER A 233 -3.56 -11.42 23.41
C SER A 233 -2.71 -10.16 23.18
N PHE A 234 -2.32 -9.89 21.93
CA PHE A 234 -1.54 -8.71 21.57
C PHE A 234 -2.32 -7.41 21.79
N ARG A 235 -3.61 -7.36 21.45
CA ARG A 235 -4.44 -6.16 21.59
C ARG A 235 -4.53 -5.66 23.04
N LYS A 236 -4.46 -6.56 24.03
CA LYS A 236 -4.57 -6.17 25.45
C LYS A 236 -3.34 -5.45 25.99
N GLU A 237 -2.14 -5.89 25.59
CA GLU A 237 -0.85 -5.37 26.06
C GLU A 237 0.14 -5.31 24.90
N PRO A 238 -0.10 -4.47 23.85
CA PRO A 238 0.61 -4.59 22.57
C PRO A 238 2.12 -4.40 22.71
N LEU A 239 2.59 -3.41 23.46
CA LEU A 239 4.03 -3.18 23.66
C LEU A 239 4.70 -4.32 24.44
N LYS A 240 4.06 -4.79 25.51
CA LYS A 240 4.59 -5.88 26.31
C LYS A 240 4.70 -7.18 25.50
N ARG A 241 3.64 -7.51 24.73
CA ARG A 241 3.64 -8.70 23.88
C ARG A 241 4.66 -8.60 22.75
N LEU A 242 4.78 -7.41 22.15
CA LEU A 242 5.78 -7.17 21.13
C LEU A 242 7.20 -7.37 21.71
N ARG A 243 7.52 -6.79 22.87
CA ARG A 243 8.83 -6.99 23.53
C ARG A 243 9.12 -8.47 23.82
N ILE A 244 8.17 -9.19 24.43
CA ILE A 244 8.33 -10.65 24.68
C ILE A 244 8.65 -11.39 23.37
N HIS A 245 7.94 -11.05 22.27
CA HIS A 245 8.21 -11.65 20.97
C HIS A 245 9.61 -11.29 20.45
N LEU A 246 10.02 -10.03 20.53
CA LEU A 246 11.32 -9.57 20.03
C LEU A 246 12.48 -10.15 20.86
N ASP A 247 12.30 -10.32 22.18
CA ASP A 247 13.28 -10.94 23.06
C ASP A 247 13.51 -12.44 22.76
N SER A 248 12.55 -13.08 22.06
CA SER A 248 12.69 -14.46 21.59
C SER A 248 13.47 -14.60 20.28
N LEU A 249 13.80 -13.50 19.61
CA LEU A 249 14.50 -13.50 18.31
C LEU A 249 16.03 -13.50 18.52
N PRO A 250 16.76 -14.60 18.24
CA PRO A 250 18.15 -14.74 18.65
C PRO A 250 19.10 -13.68 18.09
N LEU A 251 18.88 -13.25 16.84
CA LEU A 251 19.73 -12.25 16.18
C LEU A 251 19.31 -10.81 16.49
N LEU A 252 18.09 -10.59 16.97
CA LEU A 252 17.57 -9.26 17.24
C LEU A 252 17.67 -8.88 18.72
N ALA A 253 17.33 -9.78 19.64
CA ALA A 253 17.28 -9.51 21.06
C ALA A 253 18.54 -8.83 21.63
N PRO A 254 19.79 -9.27 21.32
CA PRO A 254 20.99 -8.61 21.80
C PRO A 254 21.13 -7.16 21.33
N ARG A 255 20.61 -6.85 20.14
CA ARG A 255 20.72 -5.54 19.46
C ARG A 255 19.69 -4.52 19.97
N LEU A 256 18.72 -4.98 20.74
CA LEU A 256 17.66 -4.13 21.32
C LEU A 256 18.02 -3.56 22.70
N GLN A 257 19.17 -3.91 23.29
CA GLN A 257 19.53 -3.56 24.66
C GLN A 257 19.53 -2.05 24.93
N HIS A 258 19.90 -1.25 23.93
CA HIS A 258 19.94 0.20 24.02
C HIS A 258 18.92 0.89 23.11
N ALA A 259 18.05 0.09 22.45
CA ALA A 259 17.03 0.61 21.57
C ALA A 259 15.81 1.12 22.33
N GLU A 260 15.34 2.30 21.96
CA GLU A 260 14.17 2.93 22.56
C GLU A 260 12.94 2.85 21.63
N VAL A 261 11.76 2.63 22.21
CA VAL A 261 10.50 2.68 21.47
C VAL A 261 10.15 4.14 21.20
N ALA A 262 10.07 4.51 19.94
CA ALA A 262 9.87 5.89 19.50
C ALA A 262 8.39 6.25 19.23
N ALA A 263 7.46 5.29 19.27
CA ALA A 263 6.04 5.51 19.04
C ALA A 263 5.18 4.44 19.71
N GLU A 264 3.88 4.72 19.82
CA GLU A 264 2.91 3.72 20.25
C GLU A 264 2.81 2.55 19.27
N VAL A 265 2.54 1.36 19.80
CA VAL A 265 2.31 0.16 18.98
C VAL A 265 0.95 0.27 18.29
N LYS A 266 0.96 0.24 16.98
CA LYS A 266 -0.25 0.16 16.14
C LYS A 266 -0.46 -1.27 15.69
N GLY A 267 -1.74 -1.67 15.49
CA GLY A 267 -2.03 -3.01 15.02
C GLY A 267 -3.43 -3.18 14.45
N ALA A 268 -3.61 -4.23 13.67
CA ALA A 268 -4.89 -4.65 13.11
C ALA A 268 -4.98 -6.17 13.00
N GLY A 269 -6.18 -6.70 13.22
CA GLY A 269 -6.51 -8.12 13.05
C GLY A 269 -7.76 -8.33 12.21
N ASN A 270 -8.15 -7.33 11.43
CA ASN A 270 -9.35 -7.38 10.60
C ASN A 270 -9.09 -6.89 9.18
N ILE A 271 -7.84 -6.99 8.71
CA ILE A 271 -7.50 -6.60 7.35
C ILE A 271 -8.04 -7.67 6.41
N PRO A 272 -9.05 -7.36 5.57
CA PRO A 272 -9.64 -8.33 4.67
C PRO A 272 -8.67 -8.67 3.54
N CYS A 273 -8.92 -9.81 2.89
CA CYS A 273 -8.20 -10.21 1.68
C CYS A 273 -9.23 -10.47 0.58
N TYR A 274 -9.24 -9.63 -0.45
CA TYR A 274 -10.21 -9.70 -1.54
C TYR A 274 -9.73 -9.10 -2.86
N GLN A 275 -10.39 -9.52 -3.93
CA GLN A 275 -10.41 -8.85 -5.22
C GLN A 275 -11.86 -8.55 -5.59
N ARG A 276 -12.12 -7.35 -6.11
CA ARG A 276 -13.43 -6.89 -6.59
C ARG A 276 -13.38 -6.61 -8.08
N VAL A 277 -14.50 -6.72 -8.74
CA VAL A 277 -14.69 -6.15 -10.08
C VAL A 277 -14.43 -4.64 -9.97
N PRO A 278 -13.42 -4.10 -10.69
CA PRO A 278 -12.91 -2.77 -10.40
C PRO A 278 -13.61 -1.63 -11.14
N TYR A 279 -14.69 -1.88 -11.87
CA TYR A 279 -15.39 -0.86 -12.62
C TYR A 279 -16.85 -1.19 -12.88
N GLY A 280 -17.61 -0.17 -13.27
CA GLY A 280 -18.97 -0.22 -13.74
C GLY A 280 -19.37 1.08 -14.44
N PRO A 281 -20.65 1.32 -14.72
CA PRO A 281 -21.05 2.49 -15.48
C PRO A 281 -20.63 3.82 -14.81
N GLY A 282 -19.60 4.47 -15.37
CA GLY A 282 -19.10 5.77 -14.91
C GLY A 282 -18.18 5.76 -13.69
N TRP A 283 -17.78 4.60 -13.20
CA TRP A 283 -16.91 4.51 -12.04
C TRP A 283 -15.82 3.44 -12.19
N ALA A 284 -14.72 3.65 -11.48
CA ALA A 284 -13.67 2.66 -11.30
C ALA A 284 -13.15 2.66 -9.85
N LEU A 285 -12.47 1.57 -9.44
CA LEU A 285 -11.80 1.42 -8.16
C LEU A 285 -10.32 1.16 -8.37
N VAL A 286 -9.46 1.63 -7.43
CA VAL A 286 -8.01 1.44 -7.48
C VAL A 286 -7.40 1.34 -6.08
N GLY A 287 -6.31 0.59 -5.93
CA GLY A 287 -5.68 0.33 -4.63
C GLY A 287 -6.56 -0.55 -3.74
N ASP A 288 -6.54 -0.30 -2.42
CA ASP A 288 -7.26 -1.14 -1.45
C ASP A 288 -8.79 -1.10 -1.61
N SER A 289 -9.36 -0.11 -2.27
CA SER A 289 -10.79 -0.10 -2.62
C SER A 289 -11.16 -1.21 -3.62
N GLN A 290 -10.20 -1.61 -4.46
CA GLN A 290 -10.32 -2.69 -5.43
C GLN A 290 -9.84 -4.02 -4.88
N GLN A 291 -8.58 -4.07 -4.39
CA GLN A 291 -7.90 -5.31 -4.00
C GLN A 291 -7.06 -5.12 -2.75
N ILE A 292 -7.23 -6.03 -1.79
CA ILE A 292 -6.38 -6.12 -0.61
C ILE A 292 -5.78 -7.52 -0.52
N MET A 293 -4.50 -7.58 -0.18
CA MET A 293 -3.81 -8.79 0.23
C MET A 293 -3.51 -8.77 1.71
N ASP A 294 -3.25 -9.93 2.28
CA ASP A 294 -2.71 -10.00 3.65
C ASP A 294 -1.40 -9.19 3.73
N PRO A 295 -1.25 -8.29 4.71
CA PRO A 295 -0.12 -7.37 4.81
C PRO A 295 1.24 -8.04 5.01
N TRP A 296 1.29 -9.34 5.35
CA TRP A 296 2.55 -10.06 5.49
C TRP A 296 3.42 -10.02 4.23
N SER A 297 2.82 -9.86 3.05
CA SER A 297 3.57 -9.78 1.79
C SER A 297 4.26 -8.43 1.54
N GLY A 298 3.84 -7.37 2.25
CA GLY A 298 4.37 -6.01 2.06
C GLY A 298 4.12 -5.40 0.68
N MET A 299 3.08 -5.84 -0.05
CA MET A 299 2.85 -5.45 -1.47
C MET A 299 1.86 -4.30 -1.65
N GLY A 300 1.25 -3.75 -0.58
CA GLY A 300 0.15 -2.80 -0.70
C GLY A 300 0.49 -1.52 -1.48
N ILE A 301 1.66 -0.94 -1.26
CA ILE A 301 2.10 0.29 -1.97
C ILE A 301 2.42 -0.03 -3.43
N ASP A 302 3.12 -1.14 -3.71
CA ASP A 302 3.44 -1.58 -5.07
C ASP A 302 2.16 -1.81 -5.90
N HIS A 303 1.14 -2.45 -5.31
CA HIS A 303 -0.16 -2.66 -5.95
C HIS A 303 -0.89 -1.34 -6.19
N ALA A 304 -0.97 -0.49 -5.19
CA ALA A 304 -1.68 0.78 -5.28
C ALA A 304 -1.13 1.67 -6.41
N THR A 305 0.19 1.75 -6.53
CA THR A 305 0.86 2.55 -7.57
C THR A 305 0.74 1.94 -8.96
N THR A 306 0.97 0.63 -9.09
CA THR A 306 0.93 -0.06 -10.38
C THR A 306 -0.49 -0.10 -10.95
N HIS A 307 -1.49 -0.39 -10.11
CA HIS A 307 -2.89 -0.34 -10.54
C HIS A 307 -3.32 1.09 -10.91
N ALA A 308 -2.82 2.12 -10.21
CA ALA A 308 -3.07 3.51 -10.58
C ALA A 308 -2.48 3.85 -11.95
N LEU A 309 -1.30 3.33 -12.28
CA LEU A 309 -0.69 3.47 -13.60
C LEU A 309 -1.55 2.83 -14.70
N PHE A 310 -1.96 1.56 -14.52
CA PHE A 310 -2.81 0.87 -15.49
C PHE A 310 -4.15 1.57 -15.69
N LEU A 311 -4.75 2.06 -14.59
CA LEU A 311 -6.00 2.81 -14.67
C LEU A 311 -5.80 4.16 -15.38
N ALA A 312 -4.71 4.87 -15.12
CA ALA A 312 -4.40 6.14 -15.79
C ALA A 312 -4.27 5.96 -17.31
N ASP A 313 -3.52 4.93 -17.75
CA ASP A 313 -3.33 4.63 -19.17
C ASP A 313 -4.66 4.20 -19.85
N SER A 314 -5.49 3.43 -19.18
CA SER A 314 -6.82 3.02 -19.67
C SER A 314 -7.80 4.19 -19.72
N LEU A 315 -7.82 5.05 -18.69
CA LEU A 315 -8.63 6.27 -18.70
C LEU A 315 -8.17 7.26 -19.75
N HIS A 316 -6.86 7.37 -20.00
CA HIS A 316 -6.36 8.20 -21.09
C HIS A 316 -6.92 7.77 -22.45
N ARG A 317 -6.95 6.48 -22.73
CA ARG A 317 -7.54 5.93 -23.98
C ARG A 317 -9.04 6.21 -24.09
N PHE A 318 -9.78 6.12 -22.99
CA PHE A 318 -11.21 6.44 -22.97
C PHE A 318 -11.44 7.96 -23.15
N LEU A 319 -10.72 8.79 -22.39
CA LEU A 319 -10.94 10.23 -22.35
C LEU A 319 -10.48 10.94 -23.65
N SER A 320 -9.51 10.35 -24.36
CA SER A 320 -9.06 10.79 -25.69
C SER A 320 -9.88 10.20 -26.86
N ASP A 321 -10.98 9.52 -26.55
CA ASP A 321 -11.88 8.89 -27.51
C ASP A 321 -11.19 7.83 -28.43
N THR A 322 -10.08 7.26 -27.99
CA THR A 322 -9.36 6.18 -28.70
C THR A 322 -9.85 4.78 -28.30
N ALA A 323 -10.65 4.65 -27.24
CA ALA A 323 -11.30 3.42 -26.83
C ALA A 323 -12.69 3.70 -26.20
N ALA A 324 -13.64 2.77 -26.40
CA ALA A 324 -14.90 2.79 -25.66
C ALA A 324 -14.67 2.49 -24.19
N TRP A 325 -15.57 2.95 -23.30
CA TRP A 325 -15.50 2.75 -21.86
C TRP A 325 -15.27 1.28 -21.47
N GLU A 326 -16.12 0.38 -21.99
CA GLU A 326 -16.04 -1.04 -21.64
C GLU A 326 -14.70 -1.67 -22.06
N ALA A 327 -14.18 -1.33 -23.23
CA ALA A 327 -12.89 -1.82 -23.71
C ALA A 327 -11.73 -1.31 -22.84
N ALA A 328 -11.72 -0.01 -22.54
CA ALA A 328 -10.67 0.60 -21.70
C ALA A 328 -10.66 0.00 -20.29
N MET A 329 -11.83 -0.20 -19.68
CA MET A 329 -11.94 -0.75 -18.33
C MET A 329 -11.68 -2.26 -18.28
N HIS A 330 -12.04 -2.99 -19.32
CA HIS A 330 -11.68 -4.41 -19.45
C HIS A 330 -10.15 -4.57 -19.53
N ASP A 331 -9.46 -3.71 -20.28
CA ASP A 331 -8.00 -3.72 -20.36
C ASP A 331 -7.36 -3.39 -19.01
N TYR A 332 -7.87 -2.39 -18.30
CA TYR A 332 -7.42 -2.07 -16.93
C TYR A 332 -7.54 -3.28 -16.02
N HIS A 333 -8.73 -3.88 -15.97
CA HIS A 333 -9.00 -5.04 -15.13
C HIS A 333 -8.08 -6.21 -15.47
N THR A 334 -7.91 -6.50 -16.76
CA THR A 334 -7.06 -7.59 -17.24
C THR A 334 -5.59 -7.38 -16.85
N GLN A 335 -5.05 -6.19 -17.07
CA GLN A 335 -3.67 -5.85 -16.72
C GLN A 335 -3.43 -5.92 -15.20
N ALA A 336 -4.31 -5.30 -14.41
CA ALA A 336 -4.23 -5.29 -12.96
C ALA A 336 -4.27 -6.72 -12.40
N ARG A 337 -5.17 -7.55 -12.91
CA ARG A 337 -5.30 -8.96 -12.52
C ARG A 337 -4.08 -9.79 -12.93
N GLN A 338 -3.66 -9.74 -14.17
CA GLN A 338 -2.49 -10.49 -14.66
C GLN A 338 -1.23 -10.16 -13.87
N TRP A 339 -1.04 -8.89 -13.53
CA TRP A 339 0.11 -8.46 -12.75
C TRP A 339 0.05 -8.93 -11.30
N SER A 340 -1.11 -8.91 -10.67
CA SER A 340 -1.29 -9.18 -9.24
C SER A 340 -1.61 -10.63 -8.90
N GLU A 341 -2.21 -11.42 -9.80
CA GLU A 341 -2.81 -12.72 -9.51
C GLU A 341 -1.87 -13.70 -8.81
N LYS A 342 -0.67 -13.88 -9.36
CA LYS A 342 0.31 -14.82 -8.78
C LYS A 342 0.69 -14.44 -7.35
N THR A 343 0.89 -13.14 -7.10
CA THR A 343 1.24 -12.64 -5.78
C THR A 343 0.05 -12.71 -4.82
N TYR A 344 -1.14 -12.39 -5.30
CA TYR A 344 -2.38 -12.48 -4.53
C TYR A 344 -2.64 -13.92 -4.04
N GLN A 345 -2.60 -14.88 -4.95
CA GLN A 345 -2.80 -16.30 -4.62
C GLN A 345 -1.74 -16.83 -3.65
N ARG A 346 -0.47 -16.52 -3.91
CA ARG A 346 0.63 -16.90 -3.03
C ARG A 346 0.46 -16.30 -1.63
N THR A 347 0.17 -15.00 -1.55
CA THR A 347 -0.01 -14.29 -0.28
C THR A 347 -1.18 -14.87 0.50
N SER A 348 -2.31 -15.10 -0.15
CA SER A 348 -3.52 -15.64 0.49
C SER A 348 -3.33 -17.07 0.98
N THR A 349 -2.62 -17.89 0.20
CA THR A 349 -2.33 -19.28 0.57
C THR A 349 -1.43 -19.36 1.81
N TYR A 350 -0.31 -18.63 1.79
CA TYR A 350 0.65 -18.67 2.91
C TYR A 350 0.21 -17.84 4.12
N ALA A 351 -0.79 -16.96 4.00
CA ALA A 351 -1.36 -16.31 5.16
C ALA A 351 -1.93 -17.30 6.20
N ALA A 352 -2.36 -18.48 5.76
CA ALA A 352 -2.84 -19.54 6.65
C ALA A 352 -1.72 -20.17 7.51
N ASP A 353 -0.53 -20.32 6.91
CA ASP A 353 0.68 -20.87 7.55
C ASP A 353 1.91 -20.52 6.70
N LEU A 354 2.88 -19.82 7.28
CA LEU A 354 4.11 -19.42 6.61
C LEU A 354 5.16 -20.54 6.53
N ARG A 355 5.08 -21.56 7.40
CA ARG A 355 6.09 -22.63 7.51
C ARG A 355 6.34 -23.39 6.20
N PRO A 356 5.33 -23.77 5.40
CA PRO A 356 5.60 -24.45 4.13
C PRO A 356 6.43 -23.59 3.16
N MET A 357 6.24 -22.27 3.19
CA MET A 357 7.01 -21.36 2.34
C MET A 357 8.48 -21.30 2.80
N THR A 358 8.71 -21.16 4.10
CA THR A 358 10.07 -21.07 4.66
C THR A 358 10.83 -22.38 4.51
N GLN A 359 10.19 -23.51 4.75
CA GLN A 359 10.77 -24.84 4.51
C GLN A 359 11.16 -25.05 3.06
N ALA A 360 10.29 -24.68 2.10
CA ALA A 360 10.62 -24.73 0.69
C ALA A 360 11.79 -23.81 0.31
N ALA A 361 11.95 -22.67 0.98
CA ALA A 361 13.07 -21.76 0.78
C ALA A 361 14.40 -22.36 1.27
N LEU A 362 14.42 -23.03 2.43
CA LEU A 362 15.58 -23.73 2.96
C LEU A 362 15.97 -24.93 2.07
N GLN A 363 14.99 -25.75 1.68
CA GLN A 363 15.23 -26.93 0.81
C GLN A 363 15.88 -26.56 -0.52
N ARG A 364 15.44 -25.47 -1.18
CA ARG A 364 16.06 -24.99 -2.43
C ARG A 364 17.53 -24.62 -2.29
N ARG A 365 17.99 -24.36 -1.06
CA ARG A 365 19.38 -24.03 -0.72
C ARG A 365 20.16 -25.19 -0.12
N GLY A 366 19.55 -26.37 -0.03
CA GLY A 366 20.17 -27.54 0.60
C GLY A 366 20.33 -27.42 2.13
N LEU A 367 19.61 -26.49 2.76
CA LEU A 367 19.57 -26.30 4.20
C LEU A 367 18.41 -27.14 4.79
N LYS A 368 18.62 -27.74 5.97
CA LYS A 368 17.64 -28.59 6.64
C LYS A 368 17.28 -28.01 7.99
#